data_d3bbd55544048ae22a025bd67a92c76a
#
_entry.id   d3bbd55544048ae22a025bd67a92c76a
#
_cell.length_a   1.000
_cell.length_b   1.000
_cell.length_c   1.000
_cell.angle_alpha   90.00
_cell.angle_beta   90.00
_cell.angle_gamma   90.00
#
_symmetry.space_group_name_H-M   'P 1'
#
loop_
_entity.id
_entity.type
_entity.pdbx_description
1 polymer ?
#
loop_
_entity_poly.entity_id
_entity_poly.type
_entity_poly.pdbx_seq_one_letter_code
_entity_poly.pdbx_strand_id
1 'polypeptide(L)'
;ASDENLYSEQFPTNSRRVIEQKKRRITVIVGNPPYSIGQRSANDNAQNESYPTLESRIENTYVARSEAALNKSAYDSYIKAFRWASDRLDKKEGGVIGFVTNGAWLDANGLDGMRKCLEREFSAIYVFNLRGNCRTSGEIRRKEAGNVFGLGSRTPIAITILVKKPKASDEAARIYYHDIGDYLSREEKLNIIRNMGDISNPLMQWVTITPNEHGDWLNKRSELFKLYTPLEPEKKFNQKAKSFFAVQSCGLVTSRDSWVFNSSKTQLIKIINDSIDFYNTQVDLVTRAIKANPSVKIENIINWDSTKFKWDRAQKERDLKQGKKYHYTPSSLRISQYRPYYQQWVYFNRDLNNCVYQLPKLFPSDLSSNLLICISGLAGNKDFSVLITQYIPCFDTLEKTQCFPLYWYDDSTADIADLFSAQQSDADRYVRRDGVTDWILSTARKQYGSRVTKEDIFYYVY
;
A
#
# COMPACT_ATOMS: atom_id res chain seq x y z
N ALA A 1 40.01 -4.89 5.23
CA ALA A 1 40.07 -5.49 6.57
C ALA A 1 38.74 -5.17 7.22
N SER A 2 37.91 -6.18 7.39
CA SER A 2 36.51 -6.05 7.81
C SER A 2 36.44 -5.83 9.31
N ASP A 3 35.41 -5.11 9.75
CA ASP A 3 35.04 -4.87 11.17
C ASP A 3 35.00 -6.17 12.02
N GLU A 4 34.88 -7.35 11.39
CA GLU A 4 34.92 -8.66 12.03
C GLU A 4 36.24 -8.95 12.77
N ASN A 5 37.37 -8.41 12.32
CA ASN A 5 38.66 -8.63 12.98
C ASN A 5 38.82 -7.79 14.26
N LEU A 6 38.28 -6.56 14.27
CA LEU A 6 38.39 -5.66 15.44
C LEU A 6 37.60 -6.20 16.65
N TYR A 7 36.40 -6.72 16.40
CA TYR A 7 35.56 -7.32 17.45
C TYR A 7 36.14 -8.66 17.96
N SER A 8 36.84 -9.42 17.13
CA SER A 8 37.45 -10.69 17.55
C SER A 8 38.63 -10.50 18.49
N GLU A 9 39.36 -9.41 18.38
CA GLU A 9 40.45 -9.06 19.30
C GLU A 9 39.94 -8.51 20.64
N GLN A 10 38.90 -7.67 20.59
CA GLN A 10 38.33 -7.06 21.81
C GLN A 10 37.46 -8.04 22.64
N PHE A 11 36.77 -8.97 21.98
CA PHE A 11 35.88 -9.93 22.64
C PHE A 11 36.10 -11.37 22.14
N PRO A 12 37.29 -11.98 22.38
CA PRO A 12 37.67 -13.26 21.77
C PRO A 12 36.75 -14.40 22.17
N THR A 13 36.27 -14.44 23.40
CA THR A 13 35.36 -15.48 23.89
C THR A 13 33.99 -15.39 23.22
N ASN A 14 33.46 -14.20 23.06
CA ASN A 14 32.16 -13.99 22.40
C ASN A 14 32.22 -14.28 20.90
N SER A 15 33.30 -13.84 20.25
CA SER A 15 33.54 -14.11 18.84
C SER A 15 33.69 -15.61 18.57
N ARG A 16 34.39 -16.36 19.43
CA ARG A 16 34.49 -17.83 19.32
C ARG A 16 33.11 -18.49 19.48
N ARG A 17 32.30 -18.06 20.45
CA ARG A 17 30.93 -18.57 20.63
C ARG A 17 30.05 -18.32 19.39
N VAL A 18 30.14 -17.15 18.77
CA VAL A 18 29.41 -16.82 17.53
C VAL A 18 29.85 -17.72 16.37
N ILE A 19 31.15 -17.95 16.22
CA ILE A 19 31.69 -18.85 15.19
C ILE A 19 31.21 -20.30 15.41
N GLU A 20 31.25 -20.77 16.64
CA GLU A 20 30.74 -22.10 16.99
C GLU A 20 29.24 -22.23 16.76
N GLN A 21 28.45 -21.22 17.11
CA GLN A 21 27.00 -21.19 16.82
C GLN A 21 26.72 -21.21 15.31
N LYS A 22 27.48 -20.46 14.52
CA LYS A 22 27.34 -20.47 13.05
C LYS A 22 27.64 -21.84 12.43
N LYS A 23 28.53 -22.61 13.04
CA LYS A 23 28.91 -23.97 12.59
C LYS A 23 27.93 -25.07 13.05
N ARG A 24 27.13 -24.83 14.09
CA ARG A 24 26.19 -25.84 14.62
C ARG A 24 25.12 -26.16 13.58
N ARG A 25 24.79 -27.43 13.43
CA ARG A 25 23.63 -27.89 12.70
C ARG A 25 22.36 -27.51 13.48
N ILE A 26 21.42 -26.89 12.81
CA ILE A 26 20.13 -26.51 13.40
C ILE A 26 19.04 -27.28 12.69
N THR A 27 18.34 -28.11 13.45
CA THR A 27 17.24 -28.96 12.94
C THR A 27 15.89 -28.51 13.45
N VAL A 28 15.83 -27.67 14.49
CA VAL A 28 14.57 -27.13 15.03
C VAL A 28 14.73 -25.62 15.29
N ILE A 29 13.80 -24.87 14.75
CA ILE A 29 13.69 -23.42 15.00
C ILE A 29 12.26 -23.13 15.45
N VAL A 30 12.09 -22.56 16.65
CA VAL A 30 10.78 -22.15 17.18
C VAL A 30 10.84 -20.69 17.57
N GLY A 31 9.79 -19.93 17.24
CA GLY A 31 9.77 -18.51 17.55
C GLY A 31 8.44 -17.79 17.31
N ASN A 32 8.39 -16.59 17.87
CA ASN A 32 7.34 -15.61 17.59
C ASN A 32 8.04 -14.31 17.15
N PRO A 33 8.43 -14.23 15.86
CA PRO A 33 9.13 -13.06 15.34
C PRO A 33 8.24 -11.82 15.34
N PRO A 34 8.79 -10.61 15.53
CA PRO A 34 8.03 -9.37 15.59
C PRO A 34 7.38 -9.05 14.23
N TYR A 35 6.18 -8.44 14.28
CA TYR A 35 5.46 -7.97 13.08
C TYR A 35 5.60 -6.46 12.97
N SER A 36 6.50 -5.97 12.13
CA SER A 36 6.70 -4.53 11.94
C SER A 36 7.18 -4.20 10.54
N ILE A 37 6.50 -3.25 9.90
CA ILE A 37 6.93 -2.68 8.61
C ILE A 37 7.22 -1.20 8.81
N GLY A 38 8.45 -0.79 8.50
CA GLY A 38 8.82 0.62 8.38
C GLY A 38 8.76 1.43 9.69
N GLN A 39 8.79 0.80 10.84
CA GLN A 39 8.90 1.50 12.11
C GLN A 39 10.29 2.12 12.26
N ARG A 40 10.31 3.43 12.52
CA ARG A 40 11.53 4.22 12.71
C ARG A 40 11.72 4.66 14.19
N SER A 41 10.77 4.31 15.06
CA SER A 41 10.84 4.64 16.48
C SER A 41 11.84 3.73 17.19
N ALA A 42 12.78 4.30 17.92
CA ALA A 42 13.71 3.59 18.76
C ALA A 42 13.07 3.12 20.10
N ASN A 43 11.81 3.53 20.37
CA ASN A 43 11.08 3.07 21.52
C ASN A 43 10.72 1.59 21.35
N ASP A 44 10.98 0.77 22.34
CA ASP A 44 10.66 -0.67 22.42
C ASP A 44 11.49 -1.62 21.55
N ASN A 45 12.69 -1.24 21.08
CA ASN A 45 13.52 -2.07 20.19
C ASN A 45 12.76 -2.55 18.91
N ALA A 46 11.72 -1.84 18.51
CA ALA A 46 10.85 -2.20 17.39
C ALA A 46 11.29 -1.57 16.07
N GLN A 47 12.49 -1.01 16.01
CA GLN A 47 13.04 -0.43 14.80
C GLN A 47 13.30 -1.51 13.75
N ASN A 48 12.84 -1.27 12.51
CA ASN A 48 13.21 -2.13 11.39
C ASN A 48 14.69 -1.93 11.07
N GLU A 49 15.53 -2.81 11.60
CA GLU A 49 16.92 -2.85 11.22
C GLU A 49 17.08 -3.35 9.77
N SER A 50 18.04 -2.78 9.08
CA SER A 50 18.44 -3.24 7.75
C SER A 50 19.39 -4.43 7.88
N TYR A 51 19.08 -5.50 7.18
CA TYR A 51 19.94 -6.69 7.05
C TYR A 51 20.27 -6.91 5.56
N PRO A 52 21.26 -6.19 4.99
CA PRO A 52 21.49 -6.16 3.54
C PRO A 52 21.61 -7.53 2.89
N THR A 53 22.34 -8.46 3.51
CA THR A 53 22.51 -9.83 3.00
C THR A 53 21.19 -10.61 2.98
N LEU A 54 20.38 -10.50 4.04
CA LEU A 54 19.09 -11.16 4.14
C LEU A 54 18.05 -10.52 3.19
N GLU A 55 18.07 -9.20 3.07
CA GLU A 55 17.21 -8.44 2.17
C GLU A 55 17.50 -8.77 0.70
N SER A 56 18.77 -8.84 0.32
CA SER A 56 19.18 -9.34 -1.00
C SER A 56 18.73 -10.79 -1.24
N ARG A 57 18.78 -11.62 -0.20
CA ARG A 57 18.29 -12.99 -0.28
C ARG A 57 16.78 -13.06 -0.51
N ILE A 58 15.99 -12.20 0.13
CA ILE A 58 14.53 -12.04 -0.07
C ILE A 58 14.25 -11.56 -1.49
N GLU A 59 14.98 -10.56 -1.96
CA GLU A 59 14.85 -10.03 -3.32
C GLU A 59 15.05 -11.13 -4.37
N ASN A 60 16.12 -11.91 -4.24
CA ASN A 60 16.47 -12.97 -5.18
C ASN A 60 15.62 -14.26 -5.03
N THR A 61 14.73 -14.33 -4.05
CA THR A 61 13.85 -15.49 -3.82
C THR A 61 12.38 -15.10 -3.85
N TYR A 62 11.88 -14.48 -2.79
CA TYR A 62 10.46 -14.15 -2.60
C TYR A 62 9.98 -13.12 -3.62
N VAL A 63 10.73 -12.02 -3.78
CA VAL A 63 10.35 -10.95 -4.71
C VAL A 63 10.51 -11.39 -6.15
N ALA A 64 11.61 -12.06 -6.48
CA ALA A 64 11.88 -12.56 -7.85
C ALA A 64 10.83 -13.56 -8.37
N ARG A 65 10.05 -14.21 -7.49
CA ARG A 65 8.99 -15.16 -7.86
C ARG A 65 7.59 -14.58 -7.70
N SER A 66 7.46 -13.35 -7.25
CA SER A 66 6.18 -12.67 -7.09
C SER A 66 5.70 -12.07 -8.40
N GLU A 67 4.40 -12.16 -8.66
CA GLU A 67 3.72 -11.48 -9.77
C GLU A 67 3.18 -10.11 -9.36
N ALA A 68 3.29 -9.76 -8.09
CA ALA A 68 2.78 -8.48 -7.58
C ALA A 68 3.71 -7.32 -7.93
N ALA A 69 3.13 -6.18 -8.36
CA ALA A 69 3.88 -4.95 -8.67
C ALA A 69 4.52 -4.28 -7.45
N LEU A 70 4.02 -4.56 -6.23
CA LEU A 70 4.50 -3.97 -4.98
C LEU A 70 4.75 -5.06 -3.93
N ASN A 71 6.01 -5.24 -3.57
CA ASN A 71 6.48 -6.30 -2.66
C ASN A 71 7.03 -5.77 -1.33
N LYS A 72 6.59 -4.59 -0.86
CA LYS A 72 7.06 -4.01 0.41
C LYS A 72 6.83 -4.93 1.62
N SER A 73 5.74 -5.70 1.61
CA SER A 73 5.41 -6.67 2.65
C SER A 73 6.43 -7.82 2.78
N ALA A 74 7.18 -8.12 1.73
CA ALA A 74 8.23 -9.14 1.77
C ALA A 74 9.39 -8.79 2.72
N TYR A 75 9.53 -7.52 3.09
CA TYR A 75 10.57 -7.03 3.99
C TYR A 75 10.09 -6.82 5.43
N ASP A 76 8.89 -7.27 5.78
CA ASP A 76 8.43 -7.30 7.17
C ASP A 76 9.33 -8.23 8.02
N SER A 77 9.53 -7.87 9.29
CA SER A 77 10.44 -8.59 10.19
C SER A 77 10.12 -10.07 10.31
N TYR A 78 8.83 -10.45 10.36
CA TYR A 78 8.47 -11.87 10.43
C TYR A 78 8.73 -12.61 9.11
N ILE A 79 8.60 -11.95 7.95
CA ILE A 79 8.96 -12.53 6.64
C ILE A 79 10.48 -12.74 6.55
N LYS A 80 11.26 -11.76 7.03
CA LYS A 80 12.72 -11.90 7.18
C LYS A 80 13.07 -13.11 8.05
N ALA A 81 12.33 -13.33 9.15
CA ALA A 81 12.53 -14.49 10.02
C ALA A 81 12.25 -15.81 9.29
N PHE A 82 11.20 -15.92 8.48
CA PHE A 82 10.94 -17.09 7.64
C PHE A 82 12.11 -17.36 6.69
N ARG A 83 12.61 -16.33 5.99
CA ARG A 83 13.72 -16.52 5.05
C ARG A 83 15.00 -16.95 5.78
N TRP A 84 15.33 -16.28 6.87
CA TRP A 84 16.49 -16.62 7.70
C TRP A 84 16.40 -18.06 8.23
N ALA A 85 15.27 -18.45 8.77
CA ALA A 85 15.05 -19.79 9.30
C ALA A 85 15.16 -20.87 8.22
N SER A 86 14.56 -20.63 7.03
CA SER A 86 14.64 -21.57 5.89
C SER A 86 16.07 -21.77 5.39
N ASP A 87 16.88 -20.69 5.38
CA ASP A 87 18.29 -20.76 4.97
C ASP A 87 19.19 -21.36 6.06
N ARG A 88 18.76 -21.28 7.35
CA ARG A 88 19.54 -21.72 8.50
C ARG A 88 19.35 -23.19 8.87
N LEU A 89 18.22 -23.81 8.47
CA LEU A 89 18.02 -25.24 8.66
C LEU A 89 19.11 -26.06 7.95
N ASP A 90 19.50 -27.17 8.58
CA ASP A 90 20.44 -28.10 7.98
C ASP A 90 19.92 -28.59 6.62
N LYS A 91 20.79 -28.53 5.61
CA LYS A 91 20.43 -28.90 4.23
C LYS A 91 20.43 -30.39 3.99
N LYS A 92 21.19 -31.15 4.79
CA LYS A 92 21.34 -32.60 4.64
C LYS A 92 20.33 -33.36 5.49
N GLU A 93 20.20 -32.98 6.75
CA GLU A 93 19.30 -33.65 7.71
C GLU A 93 17.89 -33.12 7.64
N GLY A 94 17.71 -31.86 7.15
CA GLY A 94 16.45 -31.17 7.18
C GLY A 94 16.13 -30.60 8.56
N GLY A 95 14.83 -30.52 8.90
CA GLY A 95 14.40 -30.02 10.20
C GLY A 95 13.00 -29.42 10.18
N VAL A 96 12.65 -28.76 11.29
CA VAL A 96 11.33 -28.19 11.53
C VAL A 96 11.43 -26.72 11.92
N ILE A 97 10.57 -25.88 11.36
CA ILE A 97 10.35 -24.52 11.81
C ILE A 97 8.94 -24.43 12.38
N GLY A 98 8.80 -23.96 13.61
CA GLY A 98 7.53 -23.69 14.26
C GLY A 98 7.40 -22.20 14.60
N PHE A 99 6.56 -21.48 13.88
CA PHE A 99 6.36 -20.04 14.08
C PHE A 99 4.93 -19.67 14.42
N VAL A 100 4.78 -18.69 15.33
CA VAL A 100 3.55 -17.95 15.52
C VAL A 100 3.75 -16.57 14.91
N THR A 101 2.98 -16.23 13.87
CA THR A 101 3.20 -14.98 13.11
C THR A 101 1.90 -14.29 12.75
N ASN A 102 2.04 -13.07 12.20
CA ASN A 102 0.97 -12.47 11.43
C ASN A 102 0.55 -13.43 10.29
N GLY A 103 -0.74 -13.77 10.24
CA GLY A 103 -1.32 -14.68 9.25
C GLY A 103 -1.60 -14.06 7.88
N ALA A 104 -1.40 -12.76 7.71
CA ALA A 104 -1.70 -12.08 6.44
C ALA A 104 -0.89 -12.61 5.23
N TRP A 105 0.22 -13.28 5.45
CA TRP A 105 1.02 -13.88 4.38
C TRP A 105 0.31 -15.03 3.66
N LEU A 106 -0.73 -15.61 4.27
CA LEU A 106 -1.46 -16.75 3.71
C LEU A 106 -2.22 -16.39 2.42
N ASP A 107 -2.67 -15.13 2.30
CA ASP A 107 -3.48 -14.66 1.16
C ASP A 107 -3.05 -13.32 0.56
N ALA A 108 -2.08 -12.61 1.16
CA ALA A 108 -1.59 -11.36 0.61
C ALA A 108 -0.97 -11.53 -0.78
N ASN A 109 -1.41 -10.73 -1.75
CA ASN A 109 -0.92 -10.77 -3.14
C ASN A 109 0.59 -10.55 -3.25
N GLY A 110 1.16 -9.62 -2.47
CA GLY A 110 2.60 -9.33 -2.48
C GLY A 110 3.49 -10.40 -1.83
N LEU A 111 2.92 -11.52 -1.37
CA LEU A 111 3.63 -12.63 -0.72
C LEU A 111 3.41 -13.97 -1.44
N ASP A 112 2.87 -13.93 -2.67
CA ASP A 112 2.75 -15.08 -3.55
C ASP A 112 4.11 -15.76 -3.82
N GLY A 113 5.14 -14.98 -4.08
CA GLY A 113 6.50 -15.47 -4.29
C GLY A 113 7.10 -16.14 -3.05
N MET A 114 6.77 -15.67 -1.83
CA MET A 114 7.14 -16.38 -0.60
C MET A 114 6.45 -17.75 -0.53
N ARG A 115 5.15 -17.82 -0.78
CA ARG A 115 4.40 -19.08 -0.79
C ARG A 115 4.98 -20.08 -1.80
N LYS A 116 5.25 -19.64 -3.04
CA LYS A 116 5.93 -20.44 -4.09
C LYS A 116 7.31 -20.96 -3.64
N CYS A 117 8.06 -20.18 -2.85
CA CYS A 117 9.33 -20.61 -2.30
C CYS A 117 9.16 -21.68 -1.22
N LEU A 118 8.23 -21.47 -0.27
CA LEU A 118 7.97 -22.43 0.80
C LEU A 118 7.50 -23.78 0.24
N GLU A 119 6.66 -23.80 -0.79
CA GLU A 119 6.22 -25.01 -1.47
C GLU A 119 7.38 -25.83 -2.03
N ARG A 120 8.41 -25.16 -2.55
CA ARG A 120 9.58 -25.82 -3.14
C ARG A 120 10.63 -26.24 -2.12
N GLU A 121 10.74 -25.52 -1.00
CA GLU A 121 11.81 -25.70 -0.03
C GLU A 121 11.47 -26.69 1.08
N PHE A 122 10.18 -26.95 1.33
CA PHE A 122 9.72 -27.83 2.39
C PHE A 122 9.02 -29.08 1.82
N SER A 123 8.84 -30.09 2.66
CA SER A 123 8.15 -31.36 2.32
C SER A 123 6.71 -31.35 2.80
N ALA A 124 6.45 -30.70 3.93
CA ALA A 124 5.12 -30.49 4.47
C ALA A 124 5.01 -29.13 5.17
N ILE A 125 3.83 -28.52 5.08
CA ILE A 125 3.51 -27.23 5.68
C ILE A 125 2.19 -27.38 6.40
N TYR A 126 2.15 -27.10 7.70
CA TYR A 126 0.94 -27.11 8.49
C TYR A 126 0.63 -25.68 8.91
N VAL A 127 -0.57 -25.20 8.66
CA VAL A 127 -1.03 -23.85 9.01
C VAL A 127 -2.30 -23.94 9.83
N PHE A 128 -2.24 -23.49 11.07
CA PHE A 128 -3.41 -23.29 11.92
C PHE A 128 -3.72 -21.79 11.97
N ASN A 129 -4.73 -21.37 11.24
CA ASN A 129 -5.18 -19.99 11.17
C ASN A 129 -6.06 -19.66 12.38
N LEU A 130 -5.57 -18.78 13.25
CA LEU A 130 -6.27 -18.34 14.46
C LEU A 130 -7.13 -17.09 14.23
N ARG A 131 -7.13 -16.53 13.00
CA ARG A 131 -7.87 -15.32 12.66
C ARG A 131 -7.52 -14.13 13.58
N GLY A 132 -8.48 -13.27 13.94
CA GLY A 132 -8.27 -12.15 14.86
C GLY A 132 -7.84 -10.86 14.19
N ASN A 133 -8.16 -10.68 12.90
CA ASN A 133 -7.86 -9.44 12.16
C ASN A 133 -8.75 -8.28 12.62
N CYS A 134 -8.21 -7.41 13.46
CA CYS A 134 -8.90 -6.22 13.98
C CYS A 134 -9.00 -5.06 12.98
N ARG A 135 -8.43 -5.18 11.79
CA ARG A 135 -8.44 -4.14 10.76
C ARG A 135 -9.62 -4.24 9.80
N THR A 136 -10.34 -5.37 9.83
CA THR A 136 -11.58 -5.57 9.07
C THR A 136 -12.76 -4.82 9.68
N SER A 137 -13.87 -4.69 8.97
CA SER A 137 -15.10 -4.01 9.41
C SER A 137 -16.33 -4.86 9.14
N GLY A 138 -17.48 -4.43 9.66
CA GLY A 138 -18.76 -5.08 9.42
C GLY A 138 -18.80 -6.54 9.88
N GLU A 139 -19.41 -7.41 9.08
CA GLU A 139 -19.57 -8.83 9.36
C GLU A 139 -18.24 -9.58 9.40
N ILE A 140 -17.28 -9.23 8.53
CA ILE A 140 -15.95 -9.84 8.52
C ILE A 140 -15.27 -9.59 9.88
N ARG A 141 -15.40 -8.39 10.44
CA ARG A 141 -14.83 -8.08 11.76
C ARG A 141 -15.45 -8.92 12.89
N ARG A 142 -16.74 -9.21 12.79
CA ARG A 142 -17.44 -10.09 13.75
C ARG A 142 -16.96 -11.54 13.64
N LYS A 143 -16.80 -12.05 12.42
CA LYS A 143 -16.24 -13.39 12.16
C LYS A 143 -14.81 -13.55 12.69
N GLU A 144 -13.96 -12.55 12.49
CA GLU A 144 -12.59 -12.55 12.99
C GLU A 144 -12.52 -12.54 14.52
N ALA A 145 -13.46 -11.83 15.17
CA ALA A 145 -13.66 -11.70 16.62
C ALA A 145 -12.37 -11.46 17.44
N GLY A 146 -12.11 -12.26 18.49
CA GLY A 146 -11.02 -12.05 19.43
C GLY A 146 -9.63 -12.35 18.85
N ASN A 147 -8.66 -11.48 19.11
CA ASN A 147 -7.24 -11.76 18.82
C ASN A 147 -6.62 -12.50 19.99
N VAL A 148 -5.86 -13.56 19.75
CA VAL A 148 -5.24 -14.39 20.80
C VAL A 148 -4.23 -13.61 21.68
N PHE A 149 -3.60 -12.56 21.13
CA PHE A 149 -2.72 -11.66 21.87
C PHE A 149 -3.45 -10.46 22.51
N GLY A 150 -4.79 -10.42 22.43
CA GLY A 150 -5.58 -9.33 22.98
C GLY A 150 -5.29 -7.99 22.32
N LEU A 151 -5.18 -6.92 23.13
CA LEU A 151 -4.93 -5.56 22.64
C LEU A 151 -3.53 -5.36 22.04
N GLY A 152 -2.61 -6.30 22.23
CA GLY A 152 -1.24 -6.22 21.75
C GLY A 152 -1.08 -6.43 20.24
N SER A 153 -2.10 -6.98 19.55
CA SER A 153 -2.06 -7.20 18.10
C SER A 153 -3.38 -6.86 17.42
N ARG A 154 -3.28 -6.27 16.24
CA ARG A 154 -4.44 -5.96 15.36
C ARG A 154 -4.44 -6.79 14.08
N THR A 155 -3.46 -7.67 13.90
CA THR A 155 -3.29 -8.51 12.70
C THR A 155 -3.80 -9.92 12.94
N PRO A 156 -4.25 -10.66 11.91
CA PRO A 156 -4.57 -12.08 12.07
C PRO A 156 -3.34 -12.85 12.52
N ILE A 157 -3.54 -13.93 13.26
CA ILE A 157 -2.45 -14.77 13.78
C ILE A 157 -2.55 -16.16 13.15
N ALA A 158 -1.40 -16.73 12.79
CA ALA A 158 -1.30 -18.12 12.35
C ALA A 158 -0.14 -18.83 13.07
N ILE A 159 -0.37 -20.08 13.45
CA ILE A 159 0.67 -21.02 13.84
C ILE A 159 1.08 -21.77 12.59
N THR A 160 2.37 -21.77 12.26
CA THR A 160 2.89 -22.42 11.07
C THR A 160 3.98 -23.40 11.46
N ILE A 161 3.88 -24.66 10.98
CA ILE A 161 4.92 -25.67 11.13
C ILE A 161 5.39 -26.06 9.73
N LEU A 162 6.67 -25.81 9.43
CA LEU A 162 7.32 -26.15 8.17
C LEU A 162 8.25 -27.31 8.40
N VAL A 163 8.05 -28.42 7.68
CA VAL A 163 8.85 -29.62 7.79
C VAL A 163 9.72 -29.77 6.54
N LYS A 164 11.02 -29.78 6.72
CA LYS A 164 12.01 -30.01 5.67
C LYS A 164 12.62 -31.39 5.85
N LYS A 165 12.37 -32.29 4.92
CA LYS A 165 13.03 -33.59 4.86
C LYS A 165 14.15 -33.54 3.81
N PRO A 166 15.20 -34.37 3.92
CA PRO A 166 16.15 -34.57 2.82
C PRO A 166 15.36 -34.97 1.57
N LYS A 167 15.46 -34.15 0.52
CA LYS A 167 14.68 -34.41 -0.69
C LYS A 167 15.23 -35.58 -1.46
N ALA A 168 14.38 -36.59 -1.65
CA ALA A 168 14.59 -37.65 -2.62
C ALA A 168 14.01 -37.32 -4.01
N SER A 169 13.15 -36.30 -4.10
CA SER A 169 12.43 -35.84 -5.32
C SER A 169 12.16 -34.37 -5.29
N ASP A 170 11.87 -33.78 -6.46
CA ASP A 170 11.46 -32.36 -6.63
C ASP A 170 9.97 -32.12 -6.35
N GLU A 171 9.33 -32.97 -5.56
CA GLU A 171 7.92 -32.82 -5.20
C GLU A 171 7.67 -31.54 -4.38
N ALA A 172 6.59 -30.85 -4.71
CA ALA A 172 6.12 -29.70 -3.94
C ALA A 172 5.64 -30.12 -2.53
N ALA A 173 5.72 -29.21 -1.58
CA ALA A 173 5.26 -29.46 -0.21
C ALA A 173 3.77 -29.79 -0.18
N ARG A 174 3.39 -30.76 0.67
CA ARG A 174 1.99 -30.96 1.04
C ARG A 174 1.58 -29.89 2.05
N ILE A 175 0.49 -29.15 1.76
CA ILE A 175 0.02 -28.05 2.58
C ILE A 175 -1.24 -28.47 3.30
N TYR A 176 -1.20 -28.42 4.62
CA TYR A 176 -2.31 -28.74 5.52
C TYR A 176 -2.77 -27.48 6.22
N TYR A 177 -4.04 -27.17 6.11
CA TYR A 177 -4.66 -25.97 6.65
C TYR A 177 -5.78 -26.31 7.60
N HIS A 178 -5.82 -25.65 8.74
CA HIS A 178 -6.95 -25.67 9.66
C HIS A 178 -7.33 -24.26 10.04
N ASP A 179 -8.61 -23.95 9.98
CA ASP A 179 -9.18 -22.65 10.40
C ASP A 179 -9.89 -22.82 11.73
N ILE A 180 -9.59 -21.94 12.69
CA ILE A 180 -10.15 -22.03 14.05
C ILE A 180 -11.67 -21.81 14.11
N GLY A 181 -12.24 -21.14 13.11
CA GLY A 181 -13.69 -20.85 13.00
C GLY A 181 -14.07 -19.39 13.24
N ASP A 182 -15.37 -19.12 12.98
CA ASP A 182 -15.99 -17.79 13.05
C ASP A 182 -16.44 -17.44 14.47
N TYR A 183 -16.52 -16.14 14.80
CA TYR A 183 -17.15 -15.54 15.97
C TYR A 183 -16.56 -15.91 17.34
N LEU A 184 -15.39 -16.55 17.39
CA LEU A 184 -14.78 -17.02 18.63
C LEU A 184 -14.13 -15.90 19.43
N SER A 185 -14.43 -15.82 20.71
CA SER A 185 -13.71 -14.95 21.67
C SER A 185 -12.24 -15.39 21.81
N ARG A 186 -11.44 -14.53 22.43
CA ARG A 186 -10.04 -14.85 22.73
C ARG A 186 -9.91 -16.11 23.62
N GLU A 187 -10.74 -16.21 24.63
CA GLU A 187 -10.77 -17.33 25.59
C GLU A 187 -11.12 -18.64 24.92
N GLU A 188 -12.13 -18.65 24.05
CA GLU A 188 -12.52 -19.83 23.28
C GLU A 188 -11.40 -20.29 22.36
N LYS A 189 -10.74 -19.37 21.64
CA LYS A 189 -9.58 -19.69 20.78
C LYS A 189 -8.45 -20.31 21.59
N LEU A 190 -8.11 -19.75 22.74
CA LEU A 190 -7.05 -20.29 23.63
C LEU A 190 -7.41 -21.68 24.17
N ASN A 191 -8.67 -21.92 24.48
CA ASN A 191 -9.15 -23.23 24.94
C ASN A 191 -9.08 -24.27 23.81
N ILE A 192 -9.49 -23.90 22.58
CA ILE A 192 -9.35 -24.74 21.39
C ILE A 192 -7.87 -25.13 21.19
N ILE A 193 -6.95 -24.17 21.21
CA ILE A 193 -5.51 -24.42 21.03
C ILE A 193 -4.99 -25.40 22.10
N ARG A 194 -5.39 -25.23 23.37
CA ARG A 194 -4.99 -26.15 24.46
C ARG A 194 -5.51 -27.56 24.23
N ASN A 195 -6.77 -27.68 23.81
CA ASN A 195 -7.43 -28.99 23.60
C ASN A 195 -6.86 -29.71 22.36
N MET A 196 -6.43 -28.96 21.33
CA MET A 196 -5.79 -29.52 20.15
C MET A 196 -4.45 -30.18 20.49
N GLY A 197 -3.64 -29.56 21.34
CA GLY A 197 -2.37 -30.09 21.83
C GLY A 197 -1.31 -30.19 20.75
N ASP A 198 -1.47 -31.08 19.77
CA ASP A 198 -0.50 -31.29 18.69
C ASP A 198 -1.17 -31.51 17.31
N ILE A 199 -0.34 -31.57 16.26
CA ILE A 199 -0.79 -31.69 14.85
C ILE A 199 -1.40 -33.05 14.51
N SER A 200 -1.21 -34.08 15.35
CA SER A 200 -1.75 -35.42 15.12
C SER A 200 -3.14 -35.60 15.71
N ASN A 201 -3.62 -34.63 16.47
CA ASN A 201 -4.95 -34.71 17.09
C ASN A 201 -6.04 -34.79 16.00
N PRO A 202 -6.95 -35.79 16.03
CA PRO A 202 -8.02 -35.94 15.05
C PRO A 202 -8.95 -34.72 14.93
N LEU A 203 -9.09 -33.91 15.99
CA LEU A 203 -9.88 -32.69 16.01
C LEU A 203 -9.29 -31.60 15.08
N MET A 204 -8.03 -31.69 14.69
CA MET A 204 -7.40 -30.74 13.77
C MET A 204 -7.98 -30.78 12.35
N GLN A 205 -8.72 -31.80 11.95
CA GLN A 205 -9.42 -31.86 10.65
C GLN A 205 -8.71 -31.11 9.52
N TRP A 206 -7.47 -31.47 9.23
CA TRP A 206 -6.63 -30.81 8.24
C TRP A 206 -7.23 -30.86 6.85
N VAL A 207 -7.40 -29.69 6.24
CA VAL A 207 -7.75 -29.56 4.82
C VAL A 207 -6.47 -29.46 4.00
N THR A 208 -6.32 -30.30 2.98
CA THR A 208 -5.20 -30.21 2.07
C THR A 208 -5.43 -29.09 1.06
N ILE A 209 -4.51 -28.14 0.99
CA ILE A 209 -4.52 -27.06 0.01
C ILE A 209 -3.70 -27.45 -1.21
N THR A 210 -4.27 -27.27 -2.41
CA THR A 210 -3.55 -27.30 -3.67
C THR A 210 -3.47 -25.86 -4.19
N PRO A 211 -2.27 -25.24 -4.19
CA PRO A 211 -2.08 -23.91 -4.75
C PRO A 211 -2.43 -23.84 -6.23
N ASN A 212 -2.81 -22.67 -6.72
CA ASN A 212 -2.91 -22.41 -8.16
C ASN A 212 -1.55 -22.01 -8.75
N GLU A 213 -1.49 -21.77 -10.05
CA GLU A 213 -0.27 -21.34 -10.77
C GLU A 213 0.31 -20.01 -10.24
N HIS A 214 -0.54 -19.17 -9.65
CA HIS A 214 -0.16 -17.89 -9.06
C HIS A 214 0.40 -18.03 -7.64
N GLY A 215 0.37 -19.22 -7.03
CA GLY A 215 0.77 -19.45 -5.63
C GLY A 215 -0.29 -18.95 -4.63
N ASP A 216 -1.57 -18.90 -5.02
CA ASP A 216 -2.66 -18.58 -4.10
C ASP A 216 -3.08 -19.85 -3.35
N TRP A 217 -3.07 -19.78 -2.02
CA TRP A 217 -3.42 -20.89 -1.15
C TRP A 217 -4.89 -20.88 -0.73
N LEU A 218 -5.40 -19.74 -0.28
CA LEU A 218 -6.76 -19.60 0.25
C LEU A 218 -7.69 -18.89 -0.76
N ASN A 219 -7.49 -17.62 -1.00
CA ASN A 219 -8.32 -16.83 -1.89
C ASN A 219 -7.77 -16.90 -3.32
N LYS A 220 -8.13 -17.98 -4.03
CA LYS A 220 -7.67 -18.19 -5.41
C LYS A 220 -8.26 -17.14 -6.33
N ARG A 221 -7.41 -16.55 -7.17
CA ARG A 221 -7.84 -15.65 -8.24
C ARG A 221 -8.76 -16.41 -9.19
N SER A 222 -9.82 -15.76 -9.63
CA SER A 222 -10.73 -16.34 -10.61
C SER A 222 -10.12 -16.18 -12.00
N GLU A 223 -10.04 -17.27 -12.77
CA GLU A 223 -9.64 -17.23 -14.18
C GLU A 223 -10.59 -16.39 -15.04
N LEU A 224 -11.85 -16.26 -14.61
CA LEU A 224 -12.84 -15.40 -15.25
C LEU A 224 -12.40 -13.92 -15.25
N PHE A 225 -11.54 -13.51 -14.29
CA PHE A 225 -11.03 -12.14 -14.24
C PHE A 225 -10.28 -11.75 -15.53
N LYS A 226 -9.58 -12.70 -16.16
CA LYS A 226 -8.89 -12.47 -17.44
C LYS A 226 -9.83 -12.17 -18.62
N LEU A 227 -11.11 -12.53 -18.49
CA LEU A 227 -12.13 -12.30 -19.51
C LEU A 227 -12.79 -10.93 -19.40
N TYR A 228 -12.66 -10.26 -18.24
CA TYR A 228 -13.25 -8.95 -18.05
C TYR A 228 -12.41 -7.85 -18.69
N THR A 229 -13.10 -6.91 -19.31
CA THR A 229 -12.46 -5.68 -19.79
C THR A 229 -12.06 -4.80 -18.61
N PRO A 230 -10.79 -4.40 -18.50
CA PRO A 230 -10.35 -3.55 -17.40
C PRO A 230 -10.98 -2.16 -17.45
N LEU A 231 -11.24 -1.57 -16.29
CA LEU A 231 -11.71 -0.18 -16.22
C LEU A 231 -10.59 0.80 -16.60
N GLU A 232 -9.37 0.57 -16.12
CA GLU A 232 -8.23 1.46 -16.33
C GLU A 232 -7.30 0.96 -17.46
N PRO A 233 -6.64 1.87 -18.18
CA PRO A 233 -5.67 1.52 -19.21
C PRO A 233 -4.30 1.18 -18.58
N GLU A 234 -3.51 0.35 -19.25
CA GLU A 234 -2.10 0.13 -18.90
C GLU A 234 -1.28 1.44 -18.99
N LYS A 235 -1.57 2.26 -19.98
CA LYS A 235 -0.96 3.59 -20.16
C LYS A 235 -2.05 4.66 -20.15
N LYS A 236 -1.92 5.63 -19.25
CA LYS A 236 -2.88 6.73 -19.10
C LYS A 236 -2.97 7.60 -20.38
N PHE A 237 -4.13 8.20 -20.58
CA PHE A 237 -4.46 9.06 -21.73
C PHE A 237 -4.39 8.36 -23.11
N ASN A 238 -4.64 7.05 -23.12
CA ASN A 238 -4.65 6.25 -24.34
C ASN A 238 -6.09 5.92 -24.79
N GLN A 239 -6.59 6.62 -25.79
CA GLN A 239 -7.94 6.40 -26.37
C GLN A 239 -8.08 5.04 -27.07
N LYS A 240 -6.97 4.41 -27.49
CA LYS A 240 -6.95 3.11 -28.16
C LYS A 240 -6.74 1.95 -27.17
N ALA A 241 -6.66 2.22 -25.87
CA ALA A 241 -6.48 1.18 -24.86
C ALA A 241 -7.68 0.22 -24.86
N LYS A 242 -7.40 -1.06 -24.66
CA LYS A 242 -8.43 -2.09 -24.44
C LYS A 242 -8.99 -2.05 -23.03
N SER A 243 -9.58 -0.92 -22.66
CA SER A 243 -10.16 -0.61 -21.36
C SER A 243 -11.39 0.26 -21.51
N PHE A 244 -12.22 0.37 -20.46
CA PHE A 244 -13.36 1.29 -20.49
C PHE A 244 -12.92 2.75 -20.54
N PHE A 245 -11.93 3.12 -19.70
CA PHE A 245 -11.48 4.50 -19.60
C PHE A 245 -10.05 4.67 -20.12
N ALA A 246 -9.78 5.84 -20.69
CA ALA A 246 -8.45 6.25 -21.17
C ALA A 246 -7.56 6.75 -20.05
N VAL A 247 -8.15 7.13 -18.91
CA VAL A 247 -7.45 7.67 -17.74
C VAL A 247 -8.17 7.31 -16.45
N GLN A 248 -7.39 7.10 -15.40
CA GLN A 248 -7.83 6.89 -14.04
C GLN A 248 -7.03 7.82 -13.12
N SER A 249 -7.66 8.29 -12.04
CA SER A 249 -7.01 9.04 -10.97
C SER A 249 -7.39 8.47 -9.62
N CYS A 250 -6.51 8.62 -8.63
CA CYS A 250 -6.96 8.51 -7.24
C CYS A 250 -7.57 9.84 -6.77
N GLY A 251 -8.36 9.79 -5.69
CA GLY A 251 -8.82 10.98 -4.99
C GLY A 251 -7.67 11.80 -4.40
N LEU A 252 -7.92 13.04 -4.03
CA LEU A 252 -6.95 13.98 -3.50
C LEU A 252 -6.36 13.50 -2.16
N VAL A 253 -5.04 13.35 -2.10
CA VAL A 253 -4.31 13.07 -0.86
C VAL A 253 -3.67 14.36 -0.35
N THR A 254 -4.14 14.84 0.77
CA THR A 254 -3.63 16.09 1.37
C THR A 254 -2.54 15.84 2.41
N SER A 255 -2.62 14.73 3.16
CA SER A 255 -1.85 14.44 4.39
C SER A 255 -2.00 15.51 5.48
N ARG A 256 -2.89 16.51 5.27
CA ARG A 256 -3.14 17.64 6.17
C ARG A 256 -4.57 18.18 6.03
N ASP A 257 -5.57 17.30 6.10
CA ASP A 257 -6.97 17.66 5.86
C ASP A 257 -7.44 18.88 6.66
N SER A 258 -7.12 18.95 7.95
CA SER A 258 -7.49 20.07 8.82
C SER A 258 -6.93 21.44 8.37
N TRP A 259 -5.94 21.47 7.48
CA TRP A 259 -5.31 22.68 6.95
C TRP A 259 -5.87 23.11 5.60
N VAL A 260 -6.25 22.13 4.76
CA VAL A 260 -6.63 22.40 3.37
C VAL A 260 -8.10 22.13 3.08
N PHE A 261 -8.86 21.59 4.04
CA PHE A 261 -10.33 21.44 3.97
C PHE A 261 -11.03 22.26 5.05
N ASN A 262 -12.12 22.89 4.72
CA ASN A 262 -13.01 23.55 5.68
C ASN A 262 -14.43 23.70 5.11
N SER A 263 -15.45 23.66 5.98
CA SER A 263 -16.83 23.96 5.59
C SER A 263 -17.04 25.47 5.32
N SER A 264 -16.25 26.34 5.95
CA SER A 264 -16.25 27.78 5.73
C SER A 264 -15.14 28.20 4.76
N LYS A 265 -15.53 28.81 3.63
CA LYS A 265 -14.58 29.36 2.64
C LYS A 265 -13.69 30.44 3.27
N THR A 266 -14.26 31.35 4.04
CA THR A 266 -13.53 32.46 4.67
C THR A 266 -12.48 31.92 5.68
N GLN A 267 -12.88 30.93 6.49
CA GLN A 267 -11.97 30.33 7.45
C GLN A 267 -10.84 29.57 6.75
N LEU A 268 -11.14 28.87 5.66
CA LEU A 268 -10.11 28.18 4.87
C LEU A 268 -9.10 29.18 4.30
N ILE A 269 -9.55 30.30 3.73
CA ILE A 269 -8.67 31.36 3.21
C ILE A 269 -7.71 31.84 4.30
N LYS A 270 -8.21 32.09 5.50
CA LYS A 270 -7.38 32.50 6.63
C LYS A 270 -6.33 31.45 6.98
N ILE A 271 -6.75 30.18 7.15
CA ILE A 271 -5.84 29.08 7.48
C ILE A 271 -4.74 28.93 6.42
N ILE A 272 -5.09 29.03 5.13
CA ILE A 272 -4.13 28.90 4.04
C ILE A 272 -3.12 30.03 4.04
N ASN A 273 -3.56 31.30 4.20
CA ASN A 273 -2.64 32.44 4.25
C ASN A 273 -1.70 32.33 5.46
N ASP A 274 -2.24 32.05 6.66
CA ASP A 274 -1.43 31.86 7.87
C ASP A 274 -0.39 30.73 7.69
N SER A 275 -0.77 29.64 7.00
CA SER A 275 0.13 28.51 6.71
C SER A 275 1.22 28.86 5.70
N ILE A 276 0.88 29.61 4.66
CA ILE A 276 1.83 30.08 3.64
C ILE A 276 2.82 31.07 4.25
N ASP A 277 2.36 32.02 5.05
CA ASP A 277 3.22 33.00 5.71
C ASP A 277 4.19 32.33 6.67
N PHE A 278 3.70 31.38 7.49
CA PHE A 278 4.56 30.57 8.36
C PHE A 278 5.60 29.80 7.55
N TYR A 279 5.19 29.06 6.50
CA TYR A 279 6.07 28.30 5.65
C TYR A 279 7.14 29.18 5.01
N ASN A 280 6.77 30.33 4.45
CA ASN A 280 7.71 31.26 3.80
C ASN A 280 8.73 31.83 4.80
N THR A 281 8.34 32.08 6.05
CA THR A 281 9.26 32.44 7.13
C THR A 281 10.32 31.33 7.35
N GLN A 282 9.90 30.06 7.32
CA GLN A 282 10.83 28.93 7.45
C GLN A 282 11.75 28.79 6.23
N VAL A 283 11.26 29.09 5.02
CA VAL A 283 12.12 29.17 3.81
C VAL A 283 13.24 30.17 3.99
N ASP A 284 12.93 31.37 4.50
CA ASP A 284 13.94 32.42 4.73
C ASP A 284 14.97 32.03 5.80
N LEU A 285 14.54 31.35 6.86
CA LEU A 285 15.44 30.81 7.90
C LEU A 285 16.38 29.74 7.34
N VAL A 286 15.84 28.77 6.61
CA VAL A 286 16.61 27.66 6.02
C VAL A 286 17.58 28.20 4.96
N THR A 287 17.14 29.12 4.10
CA THR A 287 18.01 29.71 3.07
C THR A 287 19.20 30.44 3.68
N ARG A 288 19.00 31.22 4.76
CA ARG A 288 20.07 31.88 5.50
C ARG A 288 21.02 30.88 6.14
N ALA A 289 20.49 29.84 6.75
CA ALA A 289 21.29 28.82 7.42
C ALA A 289 22.15 28.00 6.44
N ILE A 290 21.59 27.62 5.28
CA ILE A 290 22.33 26.91 4.22
C ILE A 290 23.45 27.79 3.65
N LYS A 291 23.20 29.10 3.47
CA LYS A 291 24.25 30.05 3.03
C LYS A 291 25.40 30.15 4.03
N ALA A 292 25.10 30.12 5.34
CA ALA A 292 26.11 30.18 6.40
C ALA A 292 26.84 28.84 6.57
N ASN A 293 26.15 27.71 6.43
CA ASN A 293 26.72 26.35 6.53
C ASN A 293 25.97 25.38 5.60
N PRO A 294 26.56 25.05 4.41
CA PRO A 294 25.89 24.12 3.47
C PRO A 294 25.62 22.71 4.01
N SER A 295 26.29 22.28 5.07
CA SER A 295 26.13 20.95 5.67
C SER A 295 25.06 20.91 6.79
N VAL A 296 24.37 22.03 7.03
CA VAL A 296 23.37 22.10 8.10
C VAL A 296 22.18 21.18 7.80
N LYS A 297 21.69 20.47 8.82
CA LYS A 297 20.48 19.66 8.71
C LYS A 297 19.25 20.54 8.87
N ILE A 298 18.38 20.54 7.87
CA ILE A 298 17.15 21.35 7.84
C ILE A 298 16.24 21.04 9.03
N GLU A 299 16.21 19.78 9.45
CA GLU A 299 15.43 19.31 10.60
C GLU A 299 15.77 20.02 11.91
N ASN A 300 16.99 20.58 12.03
CA ASN A 300 17.43 21.33 13.22
C ASN A 300 17.09 22.83 13.14
N ILE A 301 16.59 23.31 12.00
CA ILE A 301 16.34 24.73 11.75
C ILE A 301 14.85 25.03 11.79
N ILE A 302 14.05 24.16 11.15
CA ILE A 302 12.62 24.39 10.99
C ILE A 302 11.88 24.26 12.34
N ASN A 303 10.83 25.05 12.47
CA ASN A 303 9.92 24.94 13.58
C ASN A 303 8.97 23.74 13.37
N TRP A 304 8.99 22.79 14.30
CA TRP A 304 8.19 21.56 14.31
C TRP A 304 6.81 21.72 14.97
N ASP A 305 6.41 22.93 15.36
CA ASP A 305 5.10 23.15 15.98
C ASP A 305 3.98 22.72 15.01
N SER A 306 3.39 21.58 15.32
CA SER A 306 2.31 20.99 14.53
C SER A 306 1.02 21.80 14.54
N THR A 307 0.89 22.78 15.43
CA THR A 307 -0.24 23.73 15.45
C THR A 307 -0.08 24.85 14.41
N LYS A 308 1.15 25.06 13.92
CA LYS A 308 1.48 26.08 12.92
C LYS A 308 1.54 25.51 11.51
N PHE A 309 2.14 24.33 11.34
CA PHE A 309 2.28 23.71 10.04
C PHE A 309 2.55 22.21 10.13
N LYS A 310 1.95 21.42 9.25
CA LYS A 310 2.24 19.98 9.14
C LYS A 310 3.17 19.72 7.97
N TRP A 311 4.43 19.43 8.27
CA TRP A 311 5.47 19.15 7.29
C TRP A 311 5.27 17.82 6.57
N ASP A 312 5.48 17.78 5.26
CA ASP A 312 5.65 16.56 4.49
C ASP A 312 7.10 16.39 3.99
N ARG A 313 7.35 15.24 3.37
CA ARG A 313 8.69 14.89 2.90
C ARG A 313 9.15 15.79 1.75
N ALA A 314 8.29 16.06 0.77
CA ALA A 314 8.64 16.85 -0.41
C ALA A 314 9.01 18.29 -0.05
N GLN A 315 8.28 18.90 0.89
CA GLN A 315 8.56 20.23 1.39
C GLN A 315 9.93 20.31 2.08
N LYS A 316 10.25 19.33 2.94
CA LYS A 316 11.53 19.30 3.67
C LYS A 316 12.72 18.98 2.77
N GLU A 317 12.60 17.94 1.93
CA GLU A 317 13.74 17.43 1.16
C GLU A 317 14.00 18.23 -0.12
N ARG A 318 12.98 18.85 -0.71
CA ARG A 318 13.09 19.57 -1.99
C ARG A 318 12.83 21.06 -1.84
N ASP A 319 11.63 21.45 -1.48
CA ASP A 319 11.15 22.83 -1.64
C ASP A 319 11.89 23.81 -0.72
N LEU A 320 12.15 23.45 0.55
CA LEU A 320 12.97 24.24 1.46
C LEU A 320 14.42 24.38 0.99
N LYS A 321 15.01 23.29 0.46
CA LYS A 321 16.40 23.33 -0.06
C LYS A 321 16.54 24.24 -1.26
N GLN A 322 15.50 24.31 -2.09
CA GLN A 322 15.46 25.17 -3.27
C GLN A 322 15.06 26.62 -2.95
N GLY A 323 14.73 26.93 -1.72
CA GLY A 323 14.23 28.26 -1.34
C GLY A 323 12.87 28.60 -1.97
N LYS A 324 12.06 27.57 -2.31
CA LYS A 324 10.78 27.77 -2.98
C LYS A 324 9.75 28.36 -2.02
N LYS A 325 9.30 29.58 -2.27
CA LYS A 325 8.20 30.23 -1.57
C LYS A 325 6.85 29.85 -2.17
N TYR A 326 5.82 29.78 -1.32
CA TYR A 326 4.45 29.53 -1.73
C TYR A 326 3.67 30.84 -1.79
N HIS A 327 2.65 30.87 -2.65
CA HIS A 327 1.77 32.02 -2.83
C HIS A 327 0.31 31.55 -2.83
N TYR A 328 -0.54 32.37 -2.23
CA TYR A 328 -1.98 32.14 -2.26
C TYR A 328 -2.55 32.36 -3.67
N THR A 329 -3.32 31.40 -4.17
CA THR A 329 -3.98 31.44 -5.48
C THR A 329 -5.48 31.27 -5.29
N PRO A 330 -6.29 32.33 -5.53
CA PRO A 330 -7.75 32.29 -5.32
C PRO A 330 -8.46 31.19 -6.13
N SER A 331 -8.04 30.92 -7.36
CA SER A 331 -8.60 29.85 -8.23
C SER A 331 -8.35 28.44 -7.72
N SER A 332 -7.47 28.26 -6.74
CA SER A 332 -7.24 26.99 -6.05
C SER A 332 -8.32 26.64 -5.02
N LEU A 333 -9.20 27.59 -4.67
CA LEU A 333 -10.33 27.30 -3.79
C LEU A 333 -11.45 26.62 -4.57
N ARG A 334 -11.71 25.36 -4.26
CA ARG A 334 -12.66 24.51 -4.97
C ARG A 334 -13.62 23.81 -3.99
N ILE A 335 -14.75 23.31 -4.50
CA ILE A 335 -15.61 22.40 -3.75
C ILE A 335 -15.09 20.98 -3.96
N SER A 336 -15.05 20.22 -2.87
CA SER A 336 -14.62 18.82 -2.86
C SER A 336 -15.70 17.91 -2.29
N GLN A 337 -15.84 16.73 -2.87
CA GLN A 337 -16.56 15.61 -2.26
C GLN A 337 -15.67 15.01 -1.17
N TYR A 338 -15.80 15.51 0.05
CA TYR A 338 -14.94 15.12 1.18
C TYR A 338 -15.29 13.72 1.72
N ARG A 339 -16.60 13.45 1.86
CA ARG A 339 -17.15 12.13 2.22
C ARG A 339 -18.39 11.85 1.37
N PRO A 340 -18.95 10.65 1.31
CA PRO A 340 -20.04 10.29 0.38
C PRO A 340 -21.22 11.28 0.34
N TYR A 341 -21.58 11.84 1.49
CA TYR A 341 -22.74 12.77 1.64
C TYR A 341 -22.32 14.13 2.18
N TYR A 342 -21.03 14.47 2.12
CA TYR A 342 -20.52 15.70 2.70
C TYR A 342 -19.48 16.39 1.82
N GLN A 343 -19.75 17.64 1.49
CA GLN A 343 -18.89 18.51 0.70
C GLN A 343 -18.20 19.53 1.59
N GLN A 344 -16.99 19.91 1.22
CA GLN A 344 -16.22 20.99 1.87
C GLN A 344 -15.48 21.82 0.82
N TRP A 345 -15.12 23.03 1.20
CA TRP A 345 -14.11 23.79 0.48
C TRP A 345 -12.76 23.12 0.65
N VAL A 346 -11.99 23.08 -0.44
CA VAL A 346 -10.61 22.59 -0.46
C VAL A 346 -9.70 23.60 -1.14
N TYR A 347 -8.49 23.75 -0.62
CA TYR A 347 -7.43 24.45 -1.34
C TYR A 347 -6.71 23.46 -2.23
N PHE A 348 -7.11 23.37 -3.49
CA PHE A 348 -6.61 22.42 -4.48
C PHE A 348 -5.36 22.96 -5.18
N ASN A 349 -4.20 22.78 -4.54
CA ASN A 349 -2.92 23.25 -5.02
C ASN A 349 -1.81 22.20 -4.76
N ARG A 350 -0.88 22.01 -5.72
CA ARG A 350 0.20 21.02 -5.59
C ARG A 350 1.15 21.29 -4.43
N ASP A 351 1.33 22.54 -4.04
CA ASP A 351 2.31 22.94 -3.02
C ASP A 351 1.84 22.55 -1.61
N LEU A 352 0.52 22.56 -1.38
CA LEU A 352 -0.07 22.24 -0.08
C LEU A 352 -0.79 20.87 -0.03
N ASN A 353 -0.83 20.11 -1.13
CA ASN A 353 -1.39 18.76 -1.14
C ASN A 353 -0.32 17.73 -1.47
N ASN A 354 -0.30 16.63 -0.75
CA ASN A 354 0.73 15.61 -0.89
C ASN A 354 0.70 14.96 -2.28
N CYS A 355 -0.49 14.49 -2.73
CA CYS A 355 -0.66 13.93 -4.07
C CYS A 355 -1.98 14.41 -4.69
N VAL A 356 -1.89 15.11 -5.82
CA VAL A 356 -3.04 15.56 -6.61
C VAL A 356 -3.36 14.59 -7.76
N TYR A 357 -2.51 13.61 -8.03
CA TYR A 357 -2.62 12.62 -9.11
C TYR A 357 -2.98 13.25 -10.47
N GLN A 358 -4.00 12.73 -11.15
CA GLN A 358 -4.48 13.27 -12.44
C GLN A 358 -5.62 14.30 -12.26
N LEU A 359 -6.06 14.57 -11.03
CA LEU A 359 -7.16 15.50 -10.77
C LEU A 359 -6.99 16.89 -11.42
N PRO A 360 -5.77 17.48 -11.54
CA PRO A 360 -5.60 18.72 -12.29
C PRO A 360 -5.94 18.64 -13.78
N LYS A 361 -5.84 17.45 -14.39
CA LYS A 361 -6.30 17.22 -15.77
C LYS A 361 -7.81 16.91 -15.84
N LEU A 362 -8.42 16.54 -14.73
CA LEU A 362 -9.87 16.30 -14.66
C LEU A 362 -10.65 17.57 -14.29
N PHE A 363 -10.02 18.46 -13.54
CA PHE A 363 -10.58 19.75 -13.09
C PHE A 363 -9.52 20.86 -13.22
N PRO A 364 -9.12 21.25 -14.43
CA PRO A 364 -8.04 22.23 -14.61
C PRO A 364 -8.42 23.64 -14.18
N SER A 365 -9.69 24.03 -14.26
CA SER A 365 -10.21 25.31 -13.83
C SER A 365 -11.51 25.15 -13.03
N ASP A 366 -12.01 26.21 -12.42
CA ASP A 366 -13.29 26.24 -11.72
C ASP A 366 -14.49 26.21 -12.69
N LEU A 367 -14.26 26.54 -13.96
CA LEU A 367 -15.24 26.45 -15.05
C LEU A 367 -15.33 25.06 -15.68
N SER A 368 -14.37 24.17 -15.39
CA SER A 368 -14.35 22.82 -15.99
C SER A 368 -15.40 21.93 -15.35
N SER A 369 -16.40 21.52 -16.14
CA SER A 369 -17.43 20.57 -15.72
C SER A 369 -16.99 19.14 -15.99
N ASN A 370 -17.17 18.24 -15.02
CA ASN A 370 -16.87 16.83 -15.18
C ASN A 370 -17.79 15.96 -14.33
N LEU A 371 -17.88 14.68 -14.68
CA LEU A 371 -18.46 13.64 -13.85
C LEU A 371 -17.43 12.56 -13.62
N LEU A 372 -17.32 12.10 -12.40
CA LEU A 372 -16.42 11.02 -12.01
C LEU A 372 -17.21 9.87 -11.40
N ILE A 373 -17.00 8.66 -11.90
CA ILE A 373 -17.34 7.44 -11.17
C ILE A 373 -16.23 7.21 -10.16
N CYS A 374 -16.58 7.21 -8.88
CA CYS A 374 -15.69 6.95 -7.77
C CYS A 374 -15.99 5.59 -7.19
N ILE A 375 -14.97 4.75 -7.01
CA ILE A 375 -15.07 3.44 -6.36
C ILE A 375 -14.11 3.34 -5.18
N SER A 376 -14.41 2.46 -4.23
CA SER A 376 -13.47 2.10 -3.17
C SER A 376 -12.22 1.45 -3.76
N GLY A 377 -11.05 1.86 -3.27
CA GLY A 377 -9.77 1.43 -3.82
C GLY A 377 -9.33 0.06 -3.33
N LEU A 378 -8.35 -0.51 -4.05
CA LEU A 378 -7.75 -1.79 -3.72
C LEU A 378 -7.08 -1.77 -2.34
N ALA A 379 -7.13 -2.91 -1.64
CA ALA A 379 -6.59 -3.08 -0.29
C ALA A 379 -7.20 -2.11 0.75
N GLY A 380 -8.42 -1.65 0.53
CA GLY A 380 -9.27 -1.04 1.55
C GLY A 380 -9.75 -2.07 2.56
N ASN A 381 -10.25 -1.58 3.71
CA ASN A 381 -10.83 -2.45 4.74
C ASN A 381 -12.36 -2.42 4.75
N LYS A 382 -12.96 -1.64 3.85
CA LYS A 382 -14.41 -1.50 3.68
C LYS A 382 -14.87 -2.26 2.45
N ASP A 383 -16.15 -2.59 2.43
CA ASP A 383 -16.79 -3.24 1.29
C ASP A 383 -16.76 -2.33 0.05
N PHE A 384 -16.92 -2.96 -1.11
CA PHE A 384 -17.00 -2.24 -2.37
C PHE A 384 -18.14 -1.21 -2.31
N SER A 385 -17.83 0.01 -2.72
CA SER A 385 -18.78 1.11 -2.80
C SER A 385 -18.51 1.94 -4.04
N VAL A 386 -19.57 2.49 -4.62
CA VAL A 386 -19.52 3.35 -5.79
C VAL A 386 -20.38 4.59 -5.59
N LEU A 387 -19.92 5.71 -6.09
CA LEU A 387 -20.72 6.93 -6.22
C LEU A 387 -20.27 7.73 -7.46
N ILE A 388 -21.16 8.60 -7.94
CA ILE A 388 -20.86 9.58 -8.98
C ILE A 388 -20.76 10.97 -8.36
N THR A 389 -19.80 11.78 -8.80
CA THR A 389 -19.62 13.16 -8.32
C THR A 389 -19.14 14.08 -9.43
N GLN A 390 -19.54 15.35 -9.35
CA GLN A 390 -19.03 16.45 -10.18
C GLN A 390 -17.93 17.27 -9.48
N TYR A 391 -17.57 16.90 -8.25
CA TYR A 391 -16.62 17.62 -7.42
C TYR A 391 -15.31 16.85 -7.28
N ILE A 392 -14.25 17.55 -6.91
CA ILE A 392 -12.94 16.95 -6.63
C ILE A 392 -13.08 15.96 -5.45
N PRO A 393 -12.87 14.63 -5.64
CA PRO A 393 -13.01 13.69 -4.54
C PRO A 393 -11.76 13.68 -3.66
N CYS A 394 -11.97 13.61 -2.35
CA CYS A 394 -10.93 13.27 -1.38
C CYS A 394 -10.52 11.80 -1.54
N PHE A 395 -9.28 11.46 -1.19
CA PHE A 395 -8.80 10.07 -1.21
C PHE A 395 -9.65 9.13 -0.34
N ASP A 396 -10.18 9.66 0.76
CA ASP A 396 -11.03 8.91 1.68
C ASP A 396 -12.53 9.21 1.51
N THR A 397 -12.98 9.69 0.35
CA THR A 397 -14.42 9.78 0.03
C THR A 397 -15.05 8.38 0.16
N LEU A 398 -14.43 7.34 -0.44
CA LEU A 398 -14.85 5.94 -0.37
C LEU A 398 -13.75 5.01 0.15
N GLU A 399 -12.77 5.47 0.89
CA GLU A 399 -11.54 4.76 1.25
C GLU A 399 -10.66 4.40 0.03
N LYS A 400 -9.50 5.06 -0.07
CA LYS A 400 -8.57 4.93 -1.20
C LYS A 400 -9.23 5.14 -2.56
N THR A 401 -10.14 6.09 -2.62
CA THR A 401 -11.00 6.37 -3.77
C THR A 401 -10.25 6.34 -5.09
N GLN A 402 -10.75 5.55 -6.04
CA GLN A 402 -10.34 5.57 -7.44
C GLN A 402 -11.43 6.24 -8.27
N CYS A 403 -11.02 7.04 -9.26
CA CYS A 403 -11.88 7.92 -10.02
C CYS A 403 -11.73 7.65 -11.52
N PHE A 404 -12.87 7.45 -12.19
CA PHE A 404 -12.96 7.25 -13.63
C PHE A 404 -13.78 8.38 -14.21
N PRO A 405 -13.18 9.27 -15.05
CA PRO A 405 -13.83 10.49 -15.51
C PRO A 405 -14.65 10.28 -16.78
N LEU A 406 -15.72 11.06 -16.91
CA LEU A 406 -16.42 11.22 -18.19
C LEU A 406 -15.55 12.00 -19.20
N TYR A 407 -14.83 13.02 -18.70
CA TYR A 407 -13.93 13.84 -19.50
C TYR A 407 -12.57 14.03 -18.82
N TRP A 408 -11.56 14.34 -19.62
CA TRP A 408 -10.29 14.91 -19.18
C TRP A 408 -9.91 16.07 -20.08
N TYR A 409 -8.98 16.90 -19.64
CA TYR A 409 -8.64 18.15 -20.32
C TYR A 409 -7.15 18.18 -20.65
N ASP A 410 -6.88 18.55 -21.90
CA ASP A 410 -5.53 18.75 -22.41
C ASP A 410 -5.21 20.25 -22.49
N ASP A 411 -3.99 20.67 -22.13
CA ASP A 411 -3.58 22.07 -22.24
C ASP A 411 -3.19 22.35 -23.70
N SER A 412 -4.00 23.11 -24.40
CA SER A 412 -3.76 23.45 -25.80
C SER A 412 -2.51 24.34 -26.03
N THR A 413 -1.99 24.95 -24.96
CA THR A 413 -0.78 25.81 -25.05
C THR A 413 0.51 24.99 -25.05
N ALA A 414 0.47 23.68 -24.76
CA ALA A 414 1.65 22.83 -24.73
C ALA A 414 2.29 22.61 -26.10
N ASP A 415 1.52 22.76 -27.19
CA ASP A 415 1.97 22.54 -28.57
C ASP A 415 2.23 23.85 -29.36
N ILE A 416 1.90 25.02 -28.80
CA ILE A 416 2.08 26.31 -29.48
C ILE A 416 2.92 27.22 -28.58
N ALA A 417 4.21 27.21 -28.80
CA ALA A 417 5.12 28.25 -28.27
C ALA A 417 4.89 29.58 -29.05
N ASP A 418 3.71 30.17 -28.90
CA ASP A 418 3.39 31.42 -29.57
C ASP A 418 3.33 32.57 -28.54
N LEU A 419 4.03 33.66 -28.88
CA LEU A 419 4.15 34.88 -28.09
C LEU A 419 2.78 35.59 -27.82
N PHE A 420 1.69 35.16 -28.47
CA PHE A 420 0.35 35.74 -28.39
C PHE A 420 -0.60 34.99 -27.45
N SER A 421 -0.18 33.90 -26.81
CA SER A 421 -1.04 33.07 -25.93
C SER A 421 -1.44 33.72 -24.60
N ALA A 422 -0.89 34.91 -24.28
CA ALA A 422 -1.15 35.61 -23.02
C ALA A 422 -2.57 36.24 -22.91
N GLN A 423 -3.41 36.15 -23.94
CA GLN A 423 -4.78 36.74 -23.97
C GLN A 423 -5.91 35.73 -24.11
N GLN A 424 -5.62 34.42 -24.09
CA GLN A 424 -6.71 33.42 -24.12
C GLN A 424 -7.43 33.34 -22.78
N SER A 425 -8.77 33.32 -22.84
CA SER A 425 -9.58 33.07 -21.64
C SER A 425 -9.30 31.65 -21.11
N ASP A 426 -9.40 31.42 -19.80
CA ASP A 426 -9.23 30.09 -19.19
C ASP A 426 -10.14 29.02 -19.84
N ALA A 427 -11.25 29.41 -20.45
CA ALA A 427 -12.16 28.52 -21.15
C ALA A 427 -11.59 27.99 -22.48
N ASP A 428 -10.73 28.77 -23.16
CA ASP A 428 -10.13 28.40 -24.46
C ASP A 428 -8.81 27.67 -24.30
N ARG A 429 -8.23 27.71 -23.10
CA ARG A 429 -6.94 27.09 -22.79
C ARG A 429 -6.99 25.57 -22.76
N TYR A 430 -8.12 24.99 -22.34
CA TYR A 430 -8.21 23.55 -22.11
C TYR A 430 -9.13 22.86 -23.11
N VAL A 431 -8.57 21.91 -23.86
CA VAL A 431 -9.33 21.07 -24.80
C VAL A 431 -9.92 19.87 -24.08
N ARG A 432 -11.25 19.78 -24.06
CA ARG A 432 -11.96 18.64 -23.48
C ARG A 432 -11.81 17.38 -24.35
N ARG A 433 -11.45 16.27 -23.70
CA ARG A 433 -11.32 14.95 -24.28
C ARG A 433 -12.22 13.97 -23.55
N ASP A 434 -12.71 12.95 -24.25
CA ASP A 434 -13.51 11.90 -23.60
C ASP A 434 -12.67 11.03 -22.67
N GLY A 435 -13.21 10.68 -21.51
CA GLY A 435 -12.62 9.73 -20.58
C GLY A 435 -12.81 8.28 -21.03
N VAL A 436 -13.93 7.99 -21.72
CA VAL A 436 -14.25 6.66 -22.28
C VAL A 436 -13.45 6.44 -23.58
N THR A 437 -12.89 5.23 -23.75
CA THR A 437 -12.03 4.91 -24.91
C THR A 437 -12.82 4.73 -26.22
N ASP A 438 -12.16 4.96 -27.35
CA ASP A 438 -12.72 4.67 -28.66
C ASP A 438 -12.85 3.18 -28.91
N TRP A 439 -11.97 2.38 -28.30
CA TRP A 439 -12.01 0.93 -28.40
C TRP A 439 -13.30 0.35 -27.82
N ILE A 440 -13.66 0.74 -26.58
CA ILE A 440 -14.89 0.24 -25.94
C ILE A 440 -16.14 0.77 -26.64
N LEU A 441 -16.12 2.02 -27.15
CA LEU A 441 -17.21 2.56 -27.95
C LEU A 441 -17.44 1.72 -29.21
N SER A 442 -16.37 1.39 -29.96
CA SER A 442 -16.48 0.55 -31.14
C SER A 442 -16.99 -0.86 -30.83
N THR A 443 -16.57 -1.41 -29.68
CA THR A 443 -17.02 -2.73 -29.19
C THR A 443 -18.49 -2.70 -28.82
N ALA A 444 -18.93 -1.70 -28.07
CA ALA A 444 -20.34 -1.52 -27.70
C ALA A 444 -21.25 -1.30 -28.91
N ARG A 445 -20.81 -0.51 -29.89
CA ARG A 445 -21.56 -0.28 -31.12
C ARG A 445 -21.74 -1.53 -31.98
N LYS A 446 -20.77 -2.43 -32.01
CA LYS A 446 -20.91 -3.73 -32.68
C LYS A 446 -21.99 -4.59 -32.03
N GLN A 447 -22.14 -4.52 -30.73
CA GLN A 447 -23.10 -5.35 -29.97
C GLN A 447 -24.50 -4.73 -29.89
N TYR A 448 -24.58 -3.41 -29.67
CA TYR A 448 -25.82 -2.70 -29.31
C TYR A 448 -26.29 -1.69 -30.35
N GLY A 449 -25.54 -1.50 -31.44
CA GLY A 449 -25.90 -0.63 -32.55
C GLY A 449 -25.19 0.74 -32.51
N SER A 450 -25.21 1.42 -33.68
CA SER A 450 -24.43 2.63 -33.97
C SER A 450 -24.81 3.86 -33.12
N ARG A 451 -26.01 3.86 -32.51
CA ARG A 451 -26.49 5.00 -31.68
C ARG A 451 -25.84 5.10 -30.31
N VAL A 452 -25.12 4.05 -29.86
CA VAL A 452 -24.43 4.09 -28.57
C VAL A 452 -23.40 5.21 -28.54
N THR A 453 -23.43 5.99 -27.48
CA THR A 453 -22.51 7.08 -27.17
C THR A 453 -21.52 6.71 -26.06
N LYS A 454 -20.45 7.50 -25.90
CA LYS A 454 -19.51 7.32 -24.78
C LYS A 454 -20.16 7.62 -23.44
N GLU A 455 -21.11 8.53 -23.40
CA GLU A 455 -21.89 8.87 -22.20
C GLU A 455 -22.79 7.69 -21.78
N ASP A 456 -23.43 6.99 -22.74
CA ASP A 456 -24.19 5.78 -22.42
C ASP A 456 -23.30 4.72 -21.77
N ILE A 457 -22.07 4.53 -22.29
CA ILE A 457 -21.11 3.59 -21.71
C ILE A 457 -20.68 4.02 -20.30
N PHE A 458 -20.44 5.32 -20.07
CA PHE A 458 -20.10 5.85 -18.76
C PHE A 458 -21.19 5.53 -17.72
N TYR A 459 -22.45 5.79 -18.05
CA TYR A 459 -23.58 5.48 -17.14
C TYR A 459 -23.83 3.98 -17.00
N TYR A 460 -23.57 3.20 -18.05
CA TYR A 460 -23.65 1.73 -17.95
C TYR A 460 -22.63 1.16 -16.94
N VAL A 461 -21.42 1.71 -16.90
CA VAL A 461 -20.39 1.29 -15.93
C VAL A 461 -20.80 1.66 -14.51
N TYR A 462 -21.41 2.82 -14.32
CA TYR A 462 -21.92 3.26 -13.00
C TYR A 462 -23.09 2.42 -12.53
#